data_646437fdd4cca5f12537704d6dee03e1
#
_entry.id   646437fdd4cca5f12537704d6dee03e1
#
_cell.length_a   1.000
_cell.length_b   1.000
_cell.length_c   1.000
_cell.angle_alpha   90.00
_cell.angle_beta   90.00
_cell.angle_gamma   90.00
#
_symmetry.space_group_name_H-M   'P 1'
#
loop_
_entity.id
_entity.type
_entity.pdbx_description
1 polymer ?
#
loop_
_entity_poly.entity_id
_entity_poly.type
_entity_poly.pdbx_seq_one_letter_code
_entity_poly.pdbx_strand_id
1 'polypeptide(L)'
;GIEIINEPNTTTSWPMMNVTERYKAVDPELAEGTGPIAFDWLKDFYVTAYHRLRDADKGALPTDKAVVFHDGFDIEQWKDFMRGSDGRLAPEFENVVLDTHQYLMTAEMMGCPQTVEGYDDFVRNTYAPMIAEMSEYFPVIVGEWCLFNSVGCGVDTHGGQSVLNGEEGAQAETLTAEQKRSLYQGVAESQLAAWSKGSGFYYWNYKLLTDTVNTPGWIGWDAWDLGRCIAQDWFPSRSSPSLVTATCRAVTMGPRGAHTMD
;
A
#
# COMPACT_ATOMS: atom_id res chain seq x y z
N GLY A 1 -16.00 -5.14 -4.43
CA GLY A 1 -15.94 -4.52 -3.08
C GLY A 1 -15.95 -3.02 -3.12
N ILE A 2 -15.97 -2.44 -1.96
CA ILE A 2 -15.86 -0.99 -1.76
C ILE A 2 -14.86 -0.72 -0.62
N GLU A 3 -13.97 0.21 -0.82
CA GLU A 3 -13.13 0.77 0.22
C GLU A 3 -13.82 1.98 0.84
N ILE A 4 -13.76 2.07 2.19
CA ILE A 4 -14.54 3.06 2.93
C ILE A 4 -13.92 4.45 2.82
N ILE A 5 -12.58 4.55 2.95
CA ILE A 5 -11.83 5.80 2.86
C ILE A 5 -10.39 5.50 2.48
N ASN A 6 -9.81 6.35 1.63
CA ASN A 6 -8.41 6.26 1.23
C ASN A 6 -7.50 6.96 2.26
N GLU A 7 -6.44 6.29 2.69
CA GLU A 7 -5.31 6.83 3.45
C GLU A 7 -5.68 7.75 4.64
N PRO A 8 -6.49 7.30 5.59
CA PRO A 8 -6.75 8.08 6.79
C PRO A 8 -5.46 8.21 7.59
N ASN A 9 -5.00 9.45 7.81
CA ASN A 9 -3.77 9.70 8.55
C ASN A 9 -4.04 9.70 10.05
N THR A 10 -3.44 8.75 10.75
CA THR A 10 -3.70 8.52 12.18
C THR A 10 -2.69 9.25 13.07
N THR A 11 -2.96 9.27 14.37
CA THR A 11 -2.03 9.85 15.36
C THR A 11 -0.67 9.18 15.35
N THR A 12 -0.56 7.91 14.96
CA THR A 12 0.70 7.18 14.83
C THR A 12 1.44 7.57 13.54
N SER A 13 0.74 7.66 12.42
CA SER A 13 1.34 7.97 11.11
C SER A 13 1.59 9.47 10.90
N TRP A 14 0.86 10.35 11.59
CA TRP A 14 0.94 11.80 11.41
C TRP A 14 2.35 12.40 11.53
N PRO A 15 3.18 12.04 12.51
CA PRO A 15 4.54 12.59 12.62
C PRO A 15 5.41 12.29 11.39
N MET A 16 5.18 11.14 10.76
CA MET A 16 5.90 10.72 9.57
C MET A 16 5.34 11.36 8.28
N MET A 17 4.02 11.49 8.22
CA MET A 17 3.29 11.95 7.03
C MET A 17 2.93 13.43 7.06
N ASN A 18 3.44 14.23 8.00
CA ASN A 18 3.04 15.60 8.29
C ASN A 18 2.66 16.45 7.06
N VAL A 19 1.43 16.26 6.60
CA VAL A 19 0.91 16.84 5.35
C VAL A 19 0.73 18.35 5.46
N THR A 20 0.47 18.88 6.66
CA THR A 20 0.21 20.31 6.89
C THR A 20 1.43 21.18 6.65
N GLU A 21 2.63 20.69 6.90
CA GLU A 21 3.85 21.43 6.59
C GLU A 21 4.26 21.33 5.12
N ARG A 22 3.96 20.20 4.48
CA ARG A 22 4.34 19.93 3.09
C ARG A 22 3.33 20.46 2.09
N TYR A 23 2.05 20.34 2.39
CA TYR A 23 0.96 20.75 1.52
C TYR A 23 0.14 21.81 2.24
N LYS A 24 0.55 23.07 2.12
CA LYS A 24 -0.25 24.18 2.65
C LYS A 24 -1.60 24.18 1.94
N ALA A 25 -2.66 23.96 2.69
CA ALA A 25 -4.01 24.10 2.15
C ALA A 25 -4.17 25.49 1.54
N VAL A 26 -4.77 25.54 0.36
CA VAL A 26 -5.10 26.82 -0.32
C VAL A 26 -6.11 27.61 0.51
N ASP A 27 -6.96 26.90 1.25
CA ASP A 27 -7.95 27.45 2.16
C ASP A 27 -7.47 27.30 3.62
N PRO A 28 -7.21 28.42 4.32
CA PRO A 28 -6.79 28.37 5.73
C PRO A 28 -7.80 27.72 6.68
N GLU A 29 -9.11 27.82 6.40
CA GLU A 29 -10.15 27.20 7.23
C GLU A 29 -10.10 25.67 7.14
N LEU A 30 -9.80 25.14 5.94
CA LEU A 30 -9.56 23.72 5.77
C LEU A 30 -8.28 23.25 6.47
N ALA A 31 -7.25 24.09 6.51
CA ALA A 31 -6.00 23.80 7.21
C ALA A 31 -6.21 23.69 8.72
N GLU A 32 -7.04 24.58 9.31
CA GLU A 32 -7.35 24.51 10.75
C GLU A 32 -8.11 23.25 11.16
N GLY A 33 -8.92 22.69 10.25
CA GLY A 33 -9.65 21.44 10.46
C GLY A 33 -8.83 20.18 10.22
N THR A 34 -7.60 20.30 9.72
CA THR A 34 -6.76 19.16 9.38
C THR A 34 -5.97 18.71 10.60
N GLY A 35 -6.15 17.46 11.00
CA GLY A 35 -5.43 16.86 12.12
C GLY A 35 -5.44 15.33 12.03
N PRO A 36 -4.60 14.66 12.84
CA PRO A 36 -4.54 13.22 12.86
C PRO A 36 -5.80 12.60 13.45
N ILE A 37 -6.19 11.45 12.93
CA ILE A 37 -7.33 10.68 13.39
C ILE A 37 -6.90 9.74 14.52
N ALA A 38 -7.61 9.74 15.65
CA ALA A 38 -7.39 8.75 16.68
C ALA A 38 -7.84 7.36 16.21
N PHE A 39 -7.06 6.31 16.49
CA PHE A 39 -7.39 4.95 16.06
C PHE A 39 -8.75 4.47 16.56
N ASP A 40 -9.12 4.74 17.80
CA ASP A 40 -10.42 4.33 18.36
C ASP A 40 -11.57 4.98 17.57
N TRP A 41 -11.43 6.24 17.21
CA TRP A 41 -12.42 6.91 16.37
C TRP A 41 -12.48 6.29 14.96
N LEU A 42 -11.34 5.95 14.37
CA LEU A 42 -11.28 5.34 13.05
C LEU A 42 -11.90 3.94 13.06
N LYS A 43 -11.66 3.15 14.13
CA LYS A 43 -12.29 1.83 14.33
C LYS A 43 -13.82 1.96 14.43
N ASP A 44 -14.31 2.89 15.24
CA ASP A 44 -15.75 3.15 15.39
C ASP A 44 -16.39 3.63 14.07
N PHE A 45 -15.66 4.47 13.32
CA PHE A 45 -16.08 4.92 12.00
C PHE A 45 -16.21 3.73 11.03
N TYR A 46 -15.23 2.83 10.97
CA TYR A 46 -15.28 1.67 10.09
C TYR A 46 -16.40 0.68 10.46
N VAL A 47 -16.63 0.43 11.74
CA VAL A 47 -17.77 -0.38 12.20
C VAL A 47 -19.10 0.26 11.78
N THR A 48 -19.25 1.56 12.01
CA THR A 48 -20.44 2.31 11.61
C THR A 48 -20.65 2.27 10.10
N ALA A 49 -19.59 2.50 9.31
CA ALA A 49 -19.65 2.44 7.86
C ALA A 49 -20.01 1.04 7.35
N TYR A 50 -19.41 -0.01 7.94
CA TYR A 50 -19.75 -1.40 7.62
C TYR A 50 -21.24 -1.67 7.78
N HIS A 51 -21.81 -1.35 8.95
CA HIS A 51 -23.24 -1.56 9.20
C HIS A 51 -24.11 -0.72 8.25
N ARG A 52 -23.72 0.51 7.93
CA ARG A 52 -24.43 1.34 6.92
C ARG A 52 -24.41 0.74 5.53
N LEU A 53 -23.27 0.17 5.12
CA LEU A 53 -23.12 -0.48 3.83
C LEU A 53 -23.94 -1.77 3.75
N ARG A 54 -24.12 -2.48 4.86
CA ARG A 54 -24.89 -3.74 4.93
C ARG A 54 -26.38 -3.54 5.24
N ASP A 55 -26.82 -2.33 5.56
CA ASP A 55 -28.21 -2.01 5.91
C ASP A 55 -29.15 -2.20 4.71
N ALA A 56 -30.04 -3.19 4.81
CA ALA A 56 -30.96 -3.58 3.74
C ALA A 56 -31.91 -2.43 3.32
N ASP A 57 -32.25 -1.54 4.24
CA ASP A 57 -33.20 -0.44 3.99
C ASP A 57 -32.53 0.72 3.21
N LYS A 58 -31.21 0.68 3.00
CA LYS A 58 -30.42 1.76 2.36
C LYS A 58 -29.74 1.35 1.06
N GLY A 59 -30.16 0.29 0.43
CA GLY A 59 -29.58 -0.21 -0.81
C GLY A 59 -28.28 -0.98 -0.57
N ALA A 60 -28.31 -1.90 0.38
CA ALA A 60 -27.19 -2.62 0.93
C ALA A 60 -26.23 -3.21 -0.10
N LEU A 61 -24.96 -3.05 0.19
CA LEU A 61 -23.90 -3.81 -0.48
C LEU A 61 -24.10 -5.30 -0.17
N PRO A 62 -24.26 -6.18 -1.19
CA PRO A 62 -24.42 -7.62 -0.98
C PRO A 62 -23.29 -8.21 -0.12
N THR A 63 -23.60 -9.22 0.70
CA THR A 63 -22.65 -9.84 1.63
C THR A 63 -21.50 -10.56 0.93
N ASP A 64 -21.67 -10.94 -0.36
CA ASP A 64 -20.61 -11.50 -1.21
C ASP A 64 -19.61 -10.45 -1.72
N LYS A 65 -19.85 -9.17 -1.49
CA LYS A 65 -18.94 -8.07 -1.85
C LYS A 65 -18.09 -7.66 -0.65
N ALA A 66 -16.81 -7.49 -0.89
CA ALA A 66 -15.89 -7.07 0.15
C ALA A 66 -16.17 -5.63 0.63
N VAL A 67 -16.06 -5.42 1.93
CA VAL A 67 -15.88 -4.10 2.54
C VAL A 67 -14.41 -3.98 2.92
N VAL A 68 -13.74 -3.00 2.34
CA VAL A 68 -12.31 -2.78 2.51
C VAL A 68 -12.09 -1.62 3.47
N PHE A 69 -11.16 -1.76 4.40
CA PHE A 69 -10.74 -0.70 5.30
C PHE A 69 -9.22 -0.55 5.26
N HIS A 70 -8.77 0.70 5.21
CA HIS A 70 -7.35 1.03 5.16
C HIS A 70 -6.71 0.97 6.55
N ASP A 71 -5.45 0.54 6.64
CA ASP A 71 -4.71 0.34 7.89
C ASP A 71 -4.31 1.64 8.64
N GLY A 72 -4.50 2.81 8.01
CA GLY A 72 -4.10 4.08 8.60
C GLY A 72 -2.60 4.20 8.84
N PHE A 73 -1.80 3.45 8.05
CA PHE A 73 -0.34 3.35 8.13
C PHE A 73 0.20 2.77 9.44
N ASP A 74 -0.61 1.98 10.14
CA ASP A 74 -0.18 1.19 11.30
C ASP A 74 -0.99 -0.11 11.35
N ILE A 75 -0.57 -1.08 10.55
CA ILE A 75 -1.28 -2.34 10.32
C ILE A 75 -1.44 -3.17 11.61
N GLU A 76 -0.53 -3.04 12.56
CA GLU A 76 -0.52 -3.80 13.80
C GLU A 76 -1.71 -3.47 14.73
N GLN A 77 -2.28 -2.27 14.61
CA GLN A 77 -3.41 -1.80 15.41
C GLN A 77 -4.72 -2.55 15.13
N TRP A 78 -4.75 -3.39 14.08
CA TRP A 78 -5.98 -4.03 13.59
C TRP A 78 -6.13 -5.48 14.03
N LYS A 79 -5.16 -6.07 14.75
CA LYS A 79 -5.18 -7.49 15.15
C LYS A 79 -6.45 -7.88 15.91
N ASP A 80 -6.95 -7.01 16.78
CA ASP A 80 -8.15 -7.25 17.59
C ASP A 80 -9.43 -6.62 17.00
N PHE A 81 -9.35 -6.01 15.82
CA PHE A 81 -10.46 -5.30 15.23
C PHE A 81 -11.55 -6.25 14.71
N MET A 82 -12.82 -5.91 14.95
CA MET A 82 -14.00 -6.70 14.55
C MET A 82 -13.97 -8.16 15.06
N ARG A 83 -13.37 -8.42 16.23
CA ARG A 83 -13.23 -9.78 16.77
C ARG A 83 -14.10 -10.02 17.99
N GLY A 84 -14.59 -11.25 18.07
CA GLY A 84 -15.26 -11.76 19.26
C GLY A 84 -14.25 -12.16 20.37
N SER A 85 -14.78 -12.54 21.51
CA SER A 85 -13.98 -12.97 22.67
C SER A 85 -13.15 -14.24 22.43
N ASP A 86 -13.46 -14.99 21.36
CA ASP A 86 -12.70 -16.17 20.92
C ASP A 86 -11.55 -15.82 19.95
N GLY A 87 -11.32 -14.53 19.70
CA GLY A 87 -10.29 -14.03 18.80
C GLY A 87 -10.58 -14.21 17.31
N ARG A 88 -11.75 -14.74 16.95
CA ARG A 88 -12.19 -14.85 15.55
C ARG A 88 -12.97 -13.62 15.13
N LEU A 89 -13.06 -13.41 13.82
CA LEU A 89 -13.94 -12.38 13.27
C LEU A 89 -15.35 -12.61 13.80
N ALA A 90 -15.95 -11.58 14.40
CA ALA A 90 -17.26 -11.67 14.98
C ALA A 90 -18.30 -11.95 13.87
N PRO A 91 -19.35 -12.77 14.15
CA PRO A 91 -20.21 -13.32 13.11
C PRO A 91 -21.02 -12.28 12.34
N GLU A 92 -21.16 -11.08 12.87
CA GLU A 92 -21.80 -9.95 12.19
C GLU A 92 -20.95 -9.30 11.10
N PHE A 93 -19.65 -9.60 11.06
CA PHE A 93 -18.74 -9.07 10.04
C PHE A 93 -18.41 -10.13 9.00
N GLU A 94 -18.79 -9.89 7.77
CA GLU A 94 -18.56 -10.78 6.63
C GLU A 94 -17.83 -10.06 5.50
N ASN A 95 -16.88 -10.76 4.85
CA ASN A 95 -16.13 -10.25 3.70
C ASN A 95 -15.47 -8.89 3.97
N VAL A 96 -14.78 -8.80 5.08
CA VAL A 96 -13.95 -7.64 5.45
C VAL A 96 -12.54 -7.88 4.99
N VAL A 97 -11.93 -6.89 4.36
CA VAL A 97 -10.56 -6.93 3.82
C VAL A 97 -9.78 -5.76 4.37
N LEU A 98 -8.57 -6.01 4.83
CA LEU A 98 -7.63 -4.99 5.25
C LEU A 98 -6.79 -4.54 4.05
N ASP A 99 -6.77 -3.24 3.80
CA ASP A 99 -5.88 -2.62 2.83
C ASP A 99 -4.70 -1.94 3.51
N THR A 100 -3.54 -2.07 2.88
CA THR A 100 -2.32 -1.39 3.29
C THR A 100 -1.60 -0.82 2.06
N HIS A 101 -1.04 0.38 2.18
CA HIS A 101 -0.28 1.03 1.12
C HIS A 101 1.20 0.98 1.45
N GLN A 102 2.00 0.38 0.57
CA GLN A 102 3.41 0.11 0.84
C GLN A 102 4.30 0.68 -0.26
N TYR A 103 4.93 1.80 0.05
CA TYR A 103 5.85 2.49 -0.85
C TYR A 103 7.29 2.40 -0.36
N LEU A 104 8.25 2.27 -1.26
CA LEU A 104 9.66 2.33 -0.89
C LEU A 104 10.05 3.72 -0.34
N MET A 105 9.38 4.76 -0.80
CA MET A 105 9.51 6.09 -0.23
C MET A 105 9.20 6.09 1.29
N THR A 106 8.17 5.37 1.71
CA THR A 106 7.85 5.20 3.14
C THR A 106 8.93 4.39 3.85
N ALA A 107 9.45 3.34 3.21
CA ALA A 107 10.57 2.56 3.74
C ALA A 107 11.81 3.44 3.97
N GLU A 108 12.15 4.32 3.02
CA GLU A 108 13.24 5.28 3.15
C GLU A 108 13.04 6.24 4.33
N MET A 109 11.81 6.73 4.54
CA MET A 109 11.45 7.53 5.71
C MET A 109 11.62 6.77 7.02
N MET A 110 11.45 5.46 7.01
CA MET A 110 11.68 4.55 8.15
C MET A 110 13.16 4.15 8.31
N GLY A 111 14.07 4.72 7.51
CA GLY A 111 15.52 4.48 7.60
C GLY A 111 16.04 3.32 6.75
N CYS A 112 15.25 2.84 5.77
CA CYS A 112 15.75 1.87 4.80
C CYS A 112 16.96 2.45 4.04
N PRO A 113 18.08 1.72 3.94
CA PRO A 113 19.19 2.14 3.12
C PRO A 113 18.78 2.29 1.65
N GLN A 114 19.16 3.41 1.04
CA GLN A 114 18.87 3.71 -0.37
C GLN A 114 19.85 2.96 -1.29
N THR A 115 19.76 1.64 -1.28
CA THR A 115 20.50 0.72 -2.15
C THR A 115 19.61 -0.43 -2.57
N VAL A 116 19.97 -1.15 -3.63
CA VAL A 116 19.18 -2.33 -4.08
C VAL A 116 19.05 -3.36 -2.97
N GLU A 117 20.17 -3.65 -2.32
CA GLU A 117 20.23 -4.61 -1.22
C GLU A 117 19.42 -4.11 -0.01
N GLY A 118 19.46 -2.80 0.27
CA GLY A 118 18.70 -2.19 1.36
C GLY A 118 17.20 -2.31 1.15
N TYR A 119 16.72 -2.06 -0.07
CA TYR A 119 15.31 -2.24 -0.40
C TYR A 119 14.88 -3.71 -0.32
N ASP A 120 15.70 -4.65 -0.86
CA ASP A 120 15.39 -6.08 -0.79
C ASP A 120 15.32 -6.56 0.66
N ASP A 121 16.31 -6.20 1.47
CA ASP A 121 16.35 -6.54 2.89
C ASP A 121 15.16 -5.96 3.67
N PHE A 122 14.81 -4.71 3.44
CA PHE A 122 13.69 -4.06 4.11
C PHE A 122 12.36 -4.70 3.72
N VAL A 123 12.12 -4.93 2.44
CA VAL A 123 10.89 -5.56 1.95
C VAL A 123 10.75 -6.98 2.50
N ARG A 124 11.83 -7.77 2.52
CA ARG A 124 11.82 -9.15 3.03
C ARG A 124 11.67 -9.25 4.54
N ASN A 125 12.30 -8.35 5.28
CA ASN A 125 12.40 -8.46 6.74
C ASN A 125 11.39 -7.59 7.48
N THR A 126 10.73 -6.66 6.79
CA THR A 126 9.73 -5.77 7.39
C THR A 126 8.36 -5.97 6.73
N TYR A 127 8.22 -5.69 5.44
CA TYR A 127 6.91 -5.73 4.78
C TYR A 127 6.36 -7.16 4.61
N ALA A 128 7.17 -8.11 4.17
CA ALA A 128 6.70 -9.47 3.94
C ALA A 128 6.22 -10.17 5.23
N PRO A 129 6.94 -10.13 6.37
CA PRO A 129 6.46 -10.70 7.63
C PRO A 129 5.21 -10.00 8.14
N MET A 130 5.15 -8.68 8.07
CA MET A 130 4.01 -7.88 8.49
C MET A 130 2.72 -8.27 7.75
N ILE A 131 2.78 -8.38 6.42
CA ILE A 131 1.64 -8.83 5.60
C ILE A 131 1.27 -10.28 5.91
N ALA A 132 2.27 -11.16 6.05
CA ALA A 132 2.03 -12.56 6.37
C ALA A 132 1.33 -12.73 7.72
N GLU A 133 1.79 -12.03 8.75
CA GLU A 133 1.19 -12.05 10.09
C GLU A 133 -0.25 -11.54 10.05
N MET A 134 -0.48 -10.37 9.43
CA MET A 134 -1.84 -9.81 9.36
C MET A 134 -2.79 -10.65 8.51
N SER A 135 -2.26 -11.43 7.57
CA SER A 135 -3.07 -12.37 6.77
C SER A 135 -3.65 -13.54 7.59
N GLU A 136 -3.18 -13.76 8.82
CA GLU A 136 -3.80 -14.69 9.78
C GLU A 136 -5.10 -14.11 10.39
N TYR A 137 -5.24 -12.78 10.36
CA TYR A 137 -6.37 -12.06 10.94
C TYR A 137 -7.40 -11.66 9.89
N PHE A 138 -6.97 -11.12 8.75
CA PHE A 138 -7.83 -10.65 7.66
C PHE A 138 -7.26 -11.09 6.32
N PRO A 139 -8.07 -11.20 5.26
CA PRO A 139 -7.55 -11.07 3.91
C PRO A 139 -6.88 -9.70 3.78
N VAL A 140 -5.57 -9.67 3.48
CA VAL A 140 -4.80 -8.43 3.32
C VAL A 140 -4.56 -8.16 1.84
N ILE A 141 -4.82 -6.95 1.39
CA ILE A 141 -4.39 -6.48 0.07
C ILE A 141 -3.35 -5.37 0.24
N VAL A 142 -2.42 -5.26 -0.71
CA VAL A 142 -1.57 -4.07 -0.87
C VAL A 142 -2.23 -3.22 -1.94
N GLY A 143 -3.08 -2.27 -1.52
CA GLY A 143 -3.93 -1.49 -2.41
C GLY A 143 -3.17 -0.46 -3.22
N GLU A 144 -2.04 0.01 -2.70
CA GLU A 144 -1.15 0.88 -3.44
C GLU A 144 0.32 0.53 -3.21
N TRP A 145 1.07 0.52 -4.30
CA TRP A 145 2.52 0.39 -4.34
C TRP A 145 3.05 0.77 -5.73
N CYS A 146 4.33 1.09 -5.84
CA CYS A 146 4.99 1.32 -7.12
C CYS A 146 6.49 0.99 -7.04
N LEU A 147 7.20 1.17 -8.16
CA LEU A 147 8.64 0.95 -8.22
C LEU A 147 9.46 2.21 -7.86
N PHE A 148 8.80 3.34 -7.58
CA PHE A 148 9.50 4.58 -7.24
C PHE A 148 10.41 4.39 -6.04
N ASN A 149 11.66 4.81 -6.18
CA ASN A 149 12.68 4.84 -5.13
C ASN A 149 13.73 5.91 -5.47
N SER A 150 14.42 6.43 -4.46
CA SER A 150 15.36 7.54 -4.63
C SER A 150 16.57 7.18 -5.48
N VAL A 151 17.00 5.92 -5.50
CA VAL A 151 18.14 5.47 -6.32
C VAL A 151 17.79 5.45 -7.81
N GLY A 152 16.63 4.89 -8.16
CA GLY A 152 16.23 4.73 -9.56
C GLY A 152 15.73 6.01 -10.21
N CYS A 153 15.08 6.88 -9.44
CA CYS A 153 14.50 8.12 -9.96
C CYS A 153 15.53 9.24 -10.09
N GLY A 154 16.68 9.08 -9.48
CA GLY A 154 17.70 10.14 -9.47
C GLY A 154 17.27 11.33 -8.62
N VAL A 155 18.01 12.41 -8.77
CA VAL A 155 17.72 13.65 -8.07
C VAL A 155 16.35 14.13 -8.49
N ASP A 156 15.48 13.91 -7.61
CA ASP A 156 14.23 14.47 -7.32
C ASP A 156 13.53 15.32 -8.33
N THR A 157 12.44 14.94 -8.43
CA THR A 157 11.21 15.41 -9.00
C THR A 157 10.69 16.74 -8.45
N HIS A 158 11.20 17.25 -7.33
CA HIS A 158 10.80 18.52 -6.73
C HIS A 158 11.90 19.61 -6.82
N GLY A 159 12.59 19.70 -7.95
CA GLY A 159 13.56 20.76 -8.19
C GLY A 159 14.91 20.55 -7.52
N GLY A 160 15.32 19.29 -7.34
CA GLY A 160 16.62 18.92 -6.79
C GLY A 160 16.65 18.80 -5.28
N GLN A 161 15.48 18.80 -4.63
CA GLN A 161 15.38 18.51 -3.19
C GLN A 161 14.83 17.09 -3.01
N SER A 162 15.54 16.26 -2.25
CA SER A 162 15.00 14.98 -1.77
C SER A 162 13.68 15.26 -1.06
N VAL A 163 12.61 14.64 -1.53
CA VAL A 163 11.26 14.76 -0.93
C VAL A 163 11.30 14.43 0.55
N LEU A 164 12.27 13.63 0.97
CA LEU A 164 12.32 13.01 2.28
C LEU A 164 13.17 13.74 3.30
N ASN A 165 14.23 14.44 2.92
CA ASN A 165 15.22 14.93 3.88
C ASN A 165 15.49 16.43 3.84
N GLY A 166 14.92 17.20 2.89
CA GLY A 166 15.19 18.64 2.76
C GLY A 166 16.66 18.99 2.46
N GLU A 167 17.51 18.00 2.31
CA GLU A 167 18.88 18.16 1.88
C GLU A 167 18.95 18.19 0.35
N GLU A 168 19.81 19.05 -0.21
CA GLU A 168 20.15 18.97 -1.63
C GLU A 168 20.57 17.53 -1.92
N GLY A 169 19.76 16.81 -2.69
CA GLY A 169 19.96 15.40 -2.97
C GLY A 169 21.39 15.18 -3.46
N ALA A 170 22.07 14.22 -2.88
CA ALA A 170 23.30 13.71 -3.46
C ALA A 170 23.07 13.53 -4.96
N GLN A 171 23.98 14.04 -5.81
CA GLN A 171 23.85 13.86 -7.25
C GLN A 171 23.69 12.37 -7.50
N ALA A 172 22.49 11.95 -7.85
CA ALA A 172 22.26 10.58 -8.21
C ALA A 172 23.22 10.28 -9.35
N GLU A 173 24.09 9.32 -9.16
CA GLU A 173 24.90 8.81 -10.26
C GLU A 173 23.93 8.48 -11.38
N THR A 174 24.17 9.02 -12.56
CA THR A 174 23.33 8.78 -13.72
C THR A 174 23.41 7.30 -14.05
N LEU A 175 22.45 6.51 -13.57
CA LEU A 175 22.38 5.11 -13.88
C LEU A 175 22.22 4.92 -15.39
N THR A 176 22.99 4.01 -15.96
CA THR A 176 22.75 3.57 -17.33
C THR A 176 21.36 2.93 -17.44
N ALA A 177 20.80 2.86 -18.63
CA ALA A 177 19.51 2.20 -18.85
C ALA A 177 19.50 0.74 -18.37
N GLU A 178 20.62 0.04 -18.49
CA GLU A 178 20.78 -1.33 -18.02
C GLU A 178 20.83 -1.44 -16.49
N GLN A 179 21.57 -0.56 -15.84
CA GLN A 179 21.61 -0.47 -14.36
C GLN A 179 20.24 -0.13 -13.81
N LYS A 180 19.54 0.83 -14.43
CA LYS A 180 18.19 1.23 -14.03
C LYS A 180 17.20 0.08 -14.20
N ARG A 181 17.29 -0.66 -15.31
CA ARG A 181 16.46 -1.86 -15.54
C ARG A 181 16.73 -2.91 -14.45
N SER A 182 17.99 -3.24 -14.20
CA SER A 182 18.37 -4.22 -13.18
C SER A 182 17.87 -3.85 -11.78
N LEU A 183 18.03 -2.58 -11.40
CA LEU A 183 17.50 -2.05 -10.14
C LEU A 183 15.99 -2.27 -10.03
N TYR A 184 15.23 -1.78 -11.01
CA TYR A 184 13.77 -1.84 -10.95
C TYR A 184 13.24 -3.26 -11.03
N GLN A 185 13.87 -4.15 -11.81
CA GLN A 185 13.50 -5.57 -11.84
C GLN A 185 13.72 -6.23 -10.47
N GLY A 186 14.87 -6.00 -9.83
CA GLY A 186 15.14 -6.52 -8.49
C GLY A 186 14.15 -6.02 -7.44
N VAL A 187 13.89 -4.72 -7.46
CA VAL A 187 12.90 -4.09 -6.56
C VAL A 187 11.49 -4.64 -6.82
N ALA A 188 11.10 -4.82 -8.09
CA ALA A 188 9.79 -5.40 -8.42
C ALA A 188 9.67 -6.85 -7.93
N GLU A 189 10.71 -7.66 -8.11
CA GLU A 189 10.73 -9.05 -7.65
C GLU A 189 10.58 -9.16 -6.14
N SER A 190 11.30 -8.36 -5.38
CA SER A 190 11.21 -8.33 -3.92
C SER A 190 9.82 -7.93 -3.44
N GLN A 191 9.27 -6.84 -4.00
CA GLN A 191 7.94 -6.36 -3.66
C GLN A 191 6.86 -7.39 -4.03
N LEU A 192 6.88 -7.95 -5.24
CA LEU A 192 5.91 -8.98 -5.66
C LEU A 192 5.98 -10.23 -4.79
N ALA A 193 7.17 -10.65 -4.36
CA ALA A 193 7.35 -11.77 -3.45
C ALA A 193 6.75 -11.47 -2.06
N ALA A 194 6.88 -10.24 -1.56
CA ALA A 194 6.29 -9.80 -0.31
C ALA A 194 4.76 -9.70 -0.41
N TRP A 195 4.24 -9.05 -1.47
CA TRP A 195 2.81 -8.88 -1.67
C TRP A 195 2.07 -10.20 -1.90
N SER A 196 2.76 -11.22 -2.41
CA SER A 196 2.21 -12.58 -2.54
C SER A 196 1.89 -13.26 -1.21
N LYS A 197 2.32 -12.69 -0.07
CA LYS A 197 1.93 -13.15 1.28
C LYS A 197 0.50 -12.74 1.63
N GLY A 198 -0.01 -11.70 1.01
CA GLY A 198 -1.40 -11.25 1.12
C GLY A 198 -2.33 -11.92 0.12
N SER A 199 -3.52 -11.35 -0.02
CA SER A 199 -4.60 -11.82 -0.88
C SER A 199 -4.63 -11.15 -2.24
N GLY A 200 -3.91 -10.05 -2.42
CA GLY A 200 -3.83 -9.32 -3.69
C GLY A 200 -3.04 -8.03 -3.58
N PHE A 201 -2.80 -7.40 -4.71
CA PHE A 201 -2.10 -6.13 -4.76
C PHE A 201 -2.48 -5.34 -6.00
N TYR A 202 -2.39 -3.99 -5.93
CA TYR A 202 -2.73 -3.07 -7.01
C TYR A 202 -1.63 -2.03 -7.16
N TYR A 203 -1.12 -1.88 -8.39
CA TYR A 203 -0.07 -0.91 -8.68
C TYR A 203 -0.65 0.51 -8.78
N TRP A 204 -0.07 1.46 -8.11
CA TRP A 204 -0.41 2.87 -8.23
C TRP A 204 0.63 3.60 -9.08
N ASN A 205 0.27 3.96 -10.34
CA ASN A 205 -0.98 3.59 -10.99
C ASN A 205 -0.74 3.00 -12.40
N TYR A 206 -1.78 2.62 -13.09
CA TYR A 206 -1.63 2.04 -14.43
C TYR A 206 -1.07 3.02 -15.44
N LYS A 207 -1.50 4.31 -15.40
CA LYS A 207 -1.13 5.32 -16.37
C LYS A 207 -1.07 6.71 -15.76
N LEU A 208 0.12 7.29 -15.82
CA LEU A 208 0.36 8.68 -15.47
C LEU A 208 0.17 9.55 -16.71
N LEU A 209 -0.69 10.58 -16.64
CA LEU A 209 -0.98 11.45 -17.79
C LEU A 209 0.05 12.58 -17.97
N THR A 210 1.08 12.62 -17.15
CA THR A 210 2.10 13.67 -17.15
C THR A 210 3.30 13.27 -17.99
N ASP A 211 3.89 14.24 -18.69
CA ASP A 211 5.20 14.07 -19.34
C ASP A 211 6.30 14.10 -18.28
N THR A 212 6.90 12.94 -18.04
CA THR A 212 7.95 12.73 -17.03
C THR A 212 9.36 12.93 -17.60
N VAL A 213 9.48 13.36 -18.85
CA VAL A 213 10.75 13.65 -19.49
C VAL A 213 11.03 15.15 -19.52
N ASN A 214 10.00 15.96 -19.83
CA ASN A 214 10.19 17.38 -20.11
C ASN A 214 9.48 18.30 -19.09
N THR A 215 8.54 17.78 -18.29
CA THR A 215 7.81 18.63 -17.33
C THR A 215 8.58 18.78 -16.03
N PRO A 216 9.04 20.01 -15.68
CA PRO A 216 9.72 20.24 -14.40
C PRO A 216 8.87 19.74 -13.21
N GLY A 217 9.51 19.13 -12.22
CA GLY A 217 8.85 18.52 -11.06
C GLY A 217 8.28 17.12 -11.31
N TRP A 218 8.30 16.63 -12.57
CA TRP A 218 7.82 15.28 -12.92
C TRP A 218 8.89 14.41 -13.60
N ILE A 219 10.09 14.96 -13.77
CA ILE A 219 11.20 14.21 -14.38
C ILE A 219 11.57 13.03 -13.45
N GLY A 220 11.64 11.82 -14.05
CA GLY A 220 11.96 10.61 -13.31
C GLY A 220 10.77 9.89 -12.63
N TRP A 221 9.55 10.41 -12.76
CA TRP A 221 8.35 9.80 -12.20
C TRP A 221 7.79 8.60 -12.98
N ASP A 222 8.50 8.09 -13.98
CA ASP A 222 8.05 6.94 -14.78
C ASP A 222 7.70 5.72 -13.96
N ALA A 223 8.35 5.54 -12.81
CA ALA A 223 8.10 4.44 -11.89
C ALA A 223 6.72 4.48 -11.20
N TRP A 224 5.95 5.56 -11.36
CA TRP A 224 4.54 5.65 -10.97
C TRP A 224 3.58 5.20 -12.07
N ASP A 225 4.08 4.89 -13.28
CA ASP A 225 3.29 4.47 -14.44
C ASP A 225 3.62 3.01 -14.79
N LEU A 226 2.71 2.10 -14.47
CA LEU A 226 2.90 0.67 -14.74
C LEU A 226 3.11 0.40 -16.25
N GLY A 227 2.38 1.10 -17.11
CA GLY A 227 2.51 0.95 -18.55
C GLY A 227 3.92 1.30 -19.04
N ARG A 228 4.52 2.38 -18.49
CA ARG A 228 5.91 2.78 -18.79
C ARG A 228 6.90 1.81 -18.21
N CYS A 229 6.70 1.36 -16.97
CA CYS A 229 7.56 0.34 -16.34
C CYS A 229 7.62 -0.94 -17.17
N ILE A 230 6.49 -1.40 -17.69
CA ILE A 230 6.42 -2.56 -18.58
C ILE A 230 7.13 -2.28 -19.91
N ALA A 231 6.89 -1.12 -20.52
CA ALA A 231 7.51 -0.75 -21.79
C ALA A 231 9.04 -0.62 -21.70
N GLN A 232 9.56 -0.25 -20.53
CA GLN A 232 11.00 -0.15 -20.26
C GLN A 232 11.61 -1.45 -19.73
N ASP A 233 10.84 -2.53 -19.68
CA ASP A 233 11.27 -3.84 -19.17
C ASP A 233 11.76 -3.77 -17.71
N TRP A 234 11.10 -2.96 -16.88
CA TRP A 234 11.39 -2.82 -15.45
C TRP A 234 10.65 -3.86 -14.58
N PHE A 235 9.67 -4.54 -15.17
CA PHE A 235 8.98 -5.64 -14.49
C PHE A 235 9.60 -6.97 -14.88
N PRO A 236 9.64 -7.93 -13.95
CA PRO A 236 10.09 -9.28 -14.26
C PRO A 236 9.20 -9.89 -15.35
N SER A 237 9.82 -10.67 -16.25
CA SER A 237 9.08 -11.37 -17.30
C SER A 237 8.10 -12.39 -16.68
N ARG A 238 7.01 -12.72 -17.40
CA ARG A 238 6.02 -13.72 -16.96
C ARG A 238 6.60 -15.10 -16.67
N SER A 239 7.80 -15.38 -17.13
CA SER A 239 8.56 -16.62 -16.88
C SER A 239 9.42 -16.53 -15.61
N SER A 240 9.48 -15.39 -14.93
CA SER A 240 10.21 -15.28 -13.66
C SER A 240 9.52 -16.11 -12.57
N PRO A 241 10.27 -16.93 -11.79
CA PRO A 241 9.71 -17.75 -10.73
C PRO A 241 8.88 -16.97 -9.69
N SER A 242 9.22 -15.71 -9.46
CA SER A 242 8.51 -14.82 -8.53
C SER A 242 7.07 -14.51 -8.97
N LEU A 243 6.80 -14.49 -10.29
CA LEU A 243 5.43 -14.29 -10.81
C LEU A 243 4.62 -15.58 -10.88
N VAL A 244 5.26 -16.74 -11.02
CA VAL A 244 4.56 -18.04 -11.08
C VAL A 244 3.95 -18.41 -9.71
N THR A 245 4.56 -17.97 -8.63
CA THR A 245 4.02 -18.15 -7.26
C THR A 245 2.94 -17.17 -6.89
N ALA A 246 2.86 -16.00 -7.56
CA ALA A 246 1.84 -14.99 -7.37
C ALA A 246 0.53 -15.26 -8.15
N THR A 247 0.44 -16.38 -8.89
CA THR A 247 -0.82 -16.77 -9.52
C THR A 247 -1.86 -17.01 -8.44
N CYS A 248 -2.89 -16.19 -8.43
CA CYS A 248 -4.05 -16.20 -7.56
C CYS A 248 -4.33 -17.59 -7.00
N ARG A 249 -4.02 -17.82 -5.73
CA ARG A 249 -4.78 -18.81 -4.98
C ARG A 249 -6.19 -18.24 -4.91
N ALA A 250 -7.04 -18.70 -5.81
CA ALA A 250 -8.47 -18.55 -5.61
C ALA A 250 -8.74 -19.10 -4.20
N VAL A 251 -9.13 -18.24 -3.28
CA VAL A 251 -9.62 -18.67 -1.97
C VAL A 251 -10.95 -19.34 -2.27
N THR A 252 -10.89 -20.62 -2.59
CA THR A 252 -12.06 -21.47 -2.54
C THR A 252 -12.38 -21.61 -1.05
N MET A 253 -13.32 -20.83 -0.58
CA MET A 253 -14.02 -21.10 0.66
C MET A 253 -14.61 -22.50 0.52
N GLY A 254 -13.95 -23.47 1.14
CA GLY A 254 -14.46 -24.84 1.17
C GLY A 254 -15.86 -24.86 1.80
N PRO A 255 -16.76 -25.75 1.35
CA PRO A 255 -18.08 -25.87 1.96
C PRO A 255 -17.89 -26.22 3.44
N ARG A 256 -18.52 -25.43 4.31
CA ARG A 256 -18.59 -25.71 5.75
C ARG A 256 -19.15 -27.11 5.92
N GLY A 257 -18.37 -28.00 6.52
CA GLY A 257 -18.82 -29.34 6.84
C GLY A 257 -20.11 -29.28 7.66
N ALA A 258 -21.14 -29.93 7.14
CA ALA A 258 -22.34 -30.19 7.90
C ALA A 258 -21.98 -31.07 9.10
N HIS A 259 -22.02 -30.52 10.31
CA HIS A 259 -22.05 -31.33 11.52
C HIS A 259 -23.40 -32.05 11.56
N THR A 260 -23.38 -33.32 11.24
CA THR A 260 -24.47 -34.22 11.65
C THR A 260 -24.42 -34.36 13.15
N MET A 261 -25.48 -33.92 13.83
CA MET A 261 -25.76 -34.34 15.19
C MET A 261 -26.23 -35.81 15.14
N ASP A 262 -25.54 -36.62 15.85
CA ASP A 262 -26.08 -37.88 16.46
C ASP A 262 -26.12 -37.70 17.99
#